data_c0247dfedeee26f6e59e55e6198297b8
#
_entry.id   c0247dfedeee26f6e59e55e6198297b8
#
_cell.length_a   1.000
_cell.length_b   1.000
_cell.length_c   1.000
_cell.angle_alpha   90.00
_cell.angle_beta   90.00
_cell.angle_gamma   90.00
#
_symmetry.space_group_name_H-M   'P 1'
#
loop_
_entity.id
_entity.type
_entity.pdbx_description
1 polymer ?
#
loop_
_entity_poly.entity_id
_entity_poly.type
_entity_poly.pdbx_seq_one_letter_code
_entity_poly.pdbx_strand_id
1 'polypeptide(L)'
;MRLPALALLLVAAACASTPPADRDFEAALADADWRTSIDAWRERAEKSLRADNGWLTLAGRFVMKPGANTFGTGAANDMVFPRGLGPERIGTLAIAGGKVTLKLAPGVAMAKDGVPFTERVMGTGVEKRDWVTMGRLAMHVIERDGRYILRLADNESEVRKGFHSRVWYDPDAAYRVKATYVPYPPGRTVTIINVLDEASDEPSPGYVEFSLGGATQRLDAVGDDDGLFFVMRDATAGETTYRPGRFLYVQKKPEPGKPFELDLNRVYNPPCAFSEWTTCPLPPKQNILKVRVEAGEKYPPRRAG
;
A
#
# COMPACT_ATOMS: atom_id res chain seq x y z
N MET A 1 65.49 -12.95 51.85
CA MET A 1 65.18 -12.62 50.44
C MET A 1 63.73 -13.00 50.19
N ARG A 2 62.86 -12.03 50.11
CA ARG A 2 61.41 -12.22 49.85
C ARG A 2 61.18 -11.77 48.41
N LEU A 3 60.67 -12.67 47.58
CA LEU A 3 60.21 -12.38 46.21
C LEU A 3 58.80 -11.77 46.24
N PRO A 4 58.50 -10.74 45.46
CA PRO A 4 57.17 -10.18 45.39
C PRO A 4 56.30 -11.01 44.45
N ALA A 5 55.08 -11.27 44.87
CA ALA A 5 54.04 -11.89 44.11
C ALA A 5 53.58 -10.92 42.99
N LEU A 6 53.65 -11.40 41.75
CA LEU A 6 53.17 -10.66 40.58
C LEU A 6 51.62 -10.91 40.45
N ALA A 7 50.85 -9.88 40.77
CA ALA A 7 49.39 -9.93 40.58
C ALA A 7 49.08 -9.74 39.08
N LEU A 8 48.55 -10.82 38.47
CA LEU A 8 48.07 -10.83 37.10
C LEU A 8 46.69 -10.16 37.06
N LEU A 9 46.63 -8.90 36.65
CA LEU A 9 45.37 -8.21 36.35
C LEU A 9 44.79 -8.80 35.03
N LEU A 10 43.77 -9.65 35.17
CA LEU A 10 42.87 -10.00 34.04
C LEU A 10 42.03 -8.79 33.67
N VAL A 11 42.40 -8.08 32.62
CA VAL A 11 41.56 -7.10 31.95
C VAL A 11 40.50 -7.90 31.17
N ALA A 12 39.31 -7.98 31.73
CA ALA A 12 38.14 -8.42 30.99
C ALA A 12 37.86 -7.40 29.90
N ALA A 13 38.23 -7.71 28.67
CA ALA A 13 37.79 -6.97 27.50
C ALA A 13 36.28 -7.19 27.37
N ALA A 14 35.50 -6.27 27.93
CA ALA A 14 34.11 -6.13 27.56
C ALA A 14 34.07 -5.84 26.05
N CYS A 15 33.60 -6.79 25.27
CA CYS A 15 33.17 -6.52 23.89
C CYS A 15 31.99 -5.54 23.99
N ALA A 16 32.28 -4.27 24.12
CA ALA A 16 31.35 -3.21 23.80
C ALA A 16 31.10 -3.35 22.30
N SER A 17 29.94 -3.88 21.93
CA SER A 17 29.41 -3.74 20.60
C SER A 17 29.35 -2.24 20.31
N THR A 18 30.31 -1.75 19.54
CA THR A 18 30.29 -0.39 19.01
C THR A 18 28.96 -0.21 18.30
N PRO A 19 28.10 0.72 18.70
CA PRO A 19 26.95 1.03 17.86
C PRO A 19 27.48 1.42 16.49
N PRO A 20 26.80 1.05 15.38
CA PRO A 20 27.28 1.43 14.07
C PRO A 20 27.47 2.94 14.05
N ALA A 21 28.75 3.35 14.02
CA ALA A 21 29.14 4.73 13.82
C ALA A 21 28.63 5.12 12.47
N ASP A 22 27.60 5.95 12.44
CA ASP A 22 27.22 6.84 11.34
C ASP A 22 25.73 7.24 11.43
N ARG A 23 25.30 7.74 12.59
CA ARG A 23 24.02 8.43 12.71
C ARG A 23 24.15 9.95 12.58
N ASP A 24 25.17 10.42 11.87
CA ASP A 24 25.34 11.84 11.54
C ASP A 24 24.57 12.25 10.30
N PHE A 25 23.28 11.84 10.22
CA PHE A 25 22.34 12.48 9.33
C PHE A 25 21.35 13.26 10.17
N GLU A 26 21.26 14.54 9.83
CA GLU A 26 20.33 15.47 10.48
C GLU A 26 18.94 14.84 10.64
N ALA A 27 18.46 14.84 11.87
CA ALA A 27 17.12 14.49 12.29
C ALA A 27 16.74 12.99 12.35
N ALA A 28 17.62 12.11 12.83
CA ALA A 28 17.13 10.93 13.50
C ALA A 28 16.36 11.38 14.75
N LEU A 29 15.02 11.25 14.74
CA LEU A 29 14.21 11.47 15.94
C LEU A 29 14.81 10.68 17.10
N ALA A 30 14.83 11.24 18.30
CA ALA A 30 15.16 10.48 19.50
C ALA A 30 14.31 9.21 19.56
N ASP A 31 14.85 8.09 20.04
CA ASP A 31 14.17 6.78 19.97
C ASP A 31 12.76 6.80 20.54
N ALA A 32 12.49 7.59 21.59
CA ALA A 32 11.15 7.74 22.17
C ALA A 32 10.18 8.45 21.21
N ASP A 33 10.60 9.54 20.59
CA ASP A 33 9.79 10.32 19.64
C ASP A 33 9.55 9.52 18.36
N TRP A 34 10.56 8.77 17.89
CA TRP A 34 10.42 7.88 16.76
C TRP A 34 9.39 6.78 17.03
N ARG A 35 9.46 6.06 18.17
CA ARG A 35 8.45 5.03 18.54
C ARG A 35 7.06 5.62 18.58
N THR A 36 6.88 6.77 19.21
CA THR A 36 5.61 7.51 19.23
C THR A 36 5.13 7.83 17.81
N SER A 37 6.04 8.22 16.92
CA SER A 37 5.71 8.51 15.51
C SER A 37 5.27 7.25 14.73
N ILE A 38 5.88 6.10 15.01
CA ILE A 38 5.49 4.79 14.45
C ILE A 38 4.09 4.40 14.91
N ASP A 39 3.82 4.50 16.21
CA ASP A 39 2.52 4.14 16.77
C ASP A 39 1.40 5.02 16.21
N ALA A 40 1.61 6.33 16.16
CA ALA A 40 0.67 7.26 15.54
C ALA A 40 0.46 6.99 14.04
N TRP A 41 1.50 6.57 13.31
CA TRP A 41 1.38 6.18 11.90
C TRP A 41 0.59 4.87 11.75
N ARG A 42 0.85 3.85 12.59
CA ARG A 42 0.11 2.58 12.60
C ARG A 42 -1.37 2.79 12.91
N GLU A 43 -1.68 3.64 13.88
CA GLU A 43 -3.06 4.00 14.22
C GLU A 43 -3.79 4.65 13.02
N ARG A 44 -3.15 5.61 12.34
CA ARG A 44 -3.71 6.20 11.11
C ARG A 44 -3.92 5.18 10.01
N ALA A 45 -2.98 4.24 9.82
CA ALA A 45 -3.08 3.18 8.84
C ALA A 45 -4.23 2.22 9.14
N GLU A 46 -4.43 1.85 10.43
CA GLU A 46 -5.56 1.05 10.89
C GLU A 46 -6.89 1.77 10.67
N LYS A 47 -6.98 3.04 11.08
CA LYS A 47 -8.17 3.88 10.91
C LYS A 47 -8.55 4.03 9.42
N SER A 48 -7.57 4.27 8.56
CA SER A 48 -7.79 4.37 7.11
C SER A 48 -8.31 3.06 6.51
N LEU A 49 -7.77 1.92 6.95
CA LEU A 49 -8.19 0.60 6.48
C LEU A 49 -9.65 0.30 6.86
N ARG A 50 -10.07 0.71 8.07
CA ARG A 50 -11.44 0.53 8.61
C ARG A 50 -12.42 1.61 8.16
N ALA A 51 -11.98 2.65 7.48
CA ALA A 51 -12.85 3.74 7.05
C ALA A 51 -13.96 3.26 6.10
N ASP A 52 -15.04 4.02 6.01
CA ASP A 52 -16.03 3.84 4.95
C ASP A 52 -15.36 3.97 3.58
N ASN A 53 -15.79 3.13 2.66
CA ASN A 53 -15.21 3.03 1.31
C ASN A 53 -13.70 2.66 1.30
N GLY A 54 -13.18 2.15 2.42
CA GLY A 54 -11.82 1.63 2.56
C GLY A 54 -11.64 0.24 1.93
N TRP A 55 -10.41 -0.29 2.00
CA TRP A 55 -10.09 -1.56 1.34
C TRP A 55 -10.89 -2.77 1.87
N LEU A 56 -11.28 -2.76 3.16
CA LEU A 56 -12.09 -3.82 3.76
C LEU A 56 -13.55 -3.83 3.31
N THR A 57 -14.00 -2.77 2.65
CA THR A 57 -15.38 -2.64 2.18
C THR A 57 -15.57 -3.04 0.73
N LEU A 58 -14.48 -3.25 -0.03
CA LEU A 58 -14.60 -3.54 -1.45
C LEU A 58 -15.36 -4.86 -1.69
N ALA A 59 -16.37 -4.77 -2.54
CA ALA A 59 -17.30 -5.85 -2.87
C ALA A 59 -17.39 -6.13 -4.38
N GLY A 60 -16.66 -5.39 -5.20
CA GLY A 60 -16.62 -5.62 -6.65
C GLY A 60 -15.70 -4.67 -7.40
N ARG A 61 -15.20 -5.20 -8.52
CA ARG A 61 -14.41 -4.49 -9.53
C ARG A 61 -14.90 -4.92 -10.91
N PHE A 62 -15.48 -3.99 -11.68
CA PHE A 62 -16.08 -4.29 -12.98
C PHE A 62 -15.44 -3.43 -14.06
N VAL A 63 -14.82 -4.05 -15.04
CA VAL A 63 -14.32 -3.34 -16.23
C VAL A 63 -15.49 -3.06 -17.15
N MET A 64 -15.69 -1.78 -17.46
CA MET A 64 -16.80 -1.34 -18.32
C MET A 64 -16.47 -1.51 -19.79
N LYS A 65 -17.48 -1.85 -20.60
CA LYS A 65 -17.41 -1.89 -22.06
C LYS A 65 -17.75 -0.50 -22.63
N PRO A 66 -17.30 -0.14 -23.82
CA PRO A 66 -17.82 1.03 -24.53
C PRO A 66 -19.35 1.01 -24.64
N GLY A 67 -19.99 2.17 -24.53
CA GLY A 67 -21.44 2.28 -24.55
C GLY A 67 -22.10 2.01 -23.20
N ALA A 68 -23.30 1.45 -23.22
CA ALA A 68 -24.11 1.22 -22.03
C ALA A 68 -23.72 -0.06 -21.29
N ASN A 69 -23.58 0.03 -19.97
CA ASN A 69 -23.31 -1.07 -19.06
C ASN A 69 -24.37 -1.07 -17.96
N THR A 70 -25.18 -2.08 -17.92
CA THR A 70 -26.22 -2.25 -16.93
C THR A 70 -25.66 -2.90 -15.65
N PHE A 71 -26.16 -2.51 -14.48
CA PHE A 71 -25.65 -3.05 -13.22
C PHE A 71 -26.75 -3.24 -12.17
N GLY A 72 -26.53 -4.19 -11.28
CA GLY A 72 -27.44 -4.61 -10.20
C GLY A 72 -27.20 -6.05 -9.83
N THR A 73 -28.04 -6.63 -8.94
CA THR A 73 -27.90 -8.02 -8.47
C THR A 73 -28.49 -9.06 -9.41
N GLY A 74 -29.31 -8.64 -10.39
CA GLY A 74 -29.91 -9.53 -11.36
C GLY A 74 -28.90 -10.04 -12.39
N ALA A 75 -28.97 -11.33 -12.72
CA ALA A 75 -28.04 -12.02 -13.63
C ALA A 75 -28.04 -11.49 -15.07
N ALA A 76 -29.07 -10.74 -15.48
CA ALA A 76 -29.19 -10.13 -16.80
C ALA A 76 -28.41 -8.82 -16.95
N ASN A 77 -27.71 -8.35 -15.90
CA ASN A 77 -26.88 -7.16 -16.00
C ASN A 77 -25.52 -7.48 -16.62
N ASP A 78 -24.91 -6.46 -17.24
CA ASP A 78 -23.51 -6.53 -17.70
C ASP A 78 -22.54 -6.62 -16.51
N MET A 79 -22.86 -5.93 -15.41
CA MET A 79 -22.10 -5.94 -14.16
C MET A 79 -23.01 -6.46 -13.03
N VAL A 80 -22.84 -7.74 -12.70
CA VAL A 80 -23.66 -8.43 -11.71
C VAL A 80 -23.07 -8.26 -10.32
N PHE A 81 -23.78 -7.56 -9.46
CA PHE A 81 -23.40 -7.36 -8.07
C PHE A 81 -23.67 -8.60 -7.22
N PRO A 82 -22.94 -8.82 -6.12
CA PRO A 82 -23.24 -9.92 -5.20
C PRO A 82 -24.68 -9.88 -4.71
N ARG A 83 -25.27 -11.05 -4.50
CA ARG A 83 -26.66 -11.17 -4.02
C ARG A 83 -26.86 -10.42 -2.70
N GLY A 84 -28.00 -9.78 -2.55
CA GLY A 84 -28.37 -9.05 -1.34
C GLY A 84 -27.77 -7.64 -1.24
N LEU A 85 -26.98 -7.23 -2.22
CA LEU A 85 -26.39 -5.89 -2.26
C LEU A 85 -27.24 -4.89 -3.08
N GLY A 86 -28.56 -5.05 -3.12
CA GLY A 86 -29.44 -4.08 -3.73
C GLY A 86 -30.46 -4.69 -4.71
N PRO A 87 -31.17 -3.84 -5.50
CA PRO A 87 -32.16 -4.25 -6.50
C PRO A 87 -31.54 -5.09 -7.63
N GLU A 88 -32.39 -5.87 -8.30
CA GLU A 88 -31.99 -6.62 -9.51
C GLU A 88 -31.42 -5.71 -10.59
N ARG A 89 -32.02 -4.54 -10.80
CA ARG A 89 -31.52 -3.49 -11.69
C ARG A 89 -31.35 -2.21 -10.88
N ILE A 90 -30.13 -1.71 -10.75
CA ILE A 90 -29.84 -0.44 -10.08
C ILE A 90 -29.78 0.69 -11.11
N GLY A 91 -29.17 0.45 -12.25
CA GLY A 91 -29.06 1.48 -13.28
C GLY A 91 -28.22 1.08 -14.47
N THR A 92 -27.77 2.09 -15.20
CA THR A 92 -26.90 1.99 -16.36
C THR A 92 -25.79 3.01 -16.25
N LEU A 93 -24.55 2.60 -16.51
CA LEU A 93 -23.39 3.46 -16.70
C LEU A 93 -23.06 3.47 -18.19
N ALA A 94 -23.16 4.64 -18.83
CA ALA A 94 -22.90 4.79 -20.25
C ALA A 94 -21.61 5.56 -20.50
N ILE A 95 -20.71 5.01 -21.35
CA ILE A 95 -19.48 5.68 -21.79
C ILE A 95 -19.73 6.29 -23.15
N ALA A 96 -19.64 7.61 -23.25
CA ALA A 96 -19.75 8.35 -24.51
C ALA A 96 -18.89 9.62 -24.46
N GLY A 97 -18.11 9.86 -25.51
CA GLY A 97 -17.27 11.08 -25.63
C GLY A 97 -16.30 11.27 -24.43
N GLY A 98 -15.72 10.21 -23.90
CA GLY A 98 -14.81 10.27 -22.75
C GLY A 98 -15.49 10.58 -21.42
N LYS A 99 -16.83 10.55 -21.35
CA LYS A 99 -17.62 10.78 -20.14
C LYS A 99 -18.37 9.52 -19.74
N VAL A 100 -18.52 9.32 -18.44
CA VAL A 100 -19.34 8.24 -17.87
C VAL A 100 -20.60 8.85 -17.27
N THR A 101 -21.76 8.50 -17.78
CA THR A 101 -23.04 8.95 -17.26
C THR A 101 -23.73 7.81 -16.53
N LEU A 102 -24.08 8.04 -15.27
CA LEU A 102 -24.89 7.13 -14.46
C LEU A 102 -26.36 7.55 -14.55
N LYS A 103 -27.23 6.62 -14.96
CA LYS A 103 -28.69 6.78 -14.96
C LYS A 103 -29.31 5.66 -14.13
N LEU A 104 -30.11 6.03 -13.14
CA LEU A 104 -30.77 5.10 -12.23
C LEU A 104 -32.01 4.46 -12.88
N ALA A 105 -32.27 3.22 -12.48
CA ALA A 105 -33.53 2.56 -12.83
C ALA A 105 -34.73 3.21 -12.08
N PRO A 106 -35.96 3.14 -12.61
CA PRO A 106 -37.13 3.63 -11.90
C PRO A 106 -37.26 3.06 -10.49
N GLY A 107 -37.55 3.93 -9.52
CA GLY A 107 -37.70 3.55 -8.11
C GLY A 107 -36.40 3.33 -7.33
N VAL A 108 -35.23 3.46 -7.97
CA VAL A 108 -33.92 3.41 -7.29
C VAL A 108 -33.55 4.81 -6.83
N ALA A 109 -33.10 4.92 -5.58
CA ALA A 109 -32.62 6.17 -4.98
C ALA A 109 -31.14 6.04 -4.65
N MET A 110 -30.32 6.94 -5.18
CA MET A 110 -28.90 7.14 -4.83
C MET A 110 -28.64 8.60 -4.53
N ALA A 111 -27.57 8.87 -3.80
CA ALA A 111 -27.17 10.22 -3.45
C ALA A 111 -25.67 10.45 -3.71
N LYS A 112 -25.32 11.70 -3.98
CA LYS A 112 -23.95 12.23 -3.94
C LYS A 112 -23.87 13.29 -2.84
N ASP A 113 -23.00 13.04 -1.86
CA ASP A 113 -22.85 13.94 -0.68
C ASP A 113 -24.21 14.25 0.00
N GLY A 114 -25.09 13.24 0.08
CA GLY A 114 -26.44 13.36 0.65
C GLY A 114 -27.50 13.94 -0.30
N VAL A 115 -27.15 14.42 -1.48
CA VAL A 115 -28.08 15.00 -2.45
C VAL A 115 -28.56 13.90 -3.42
N PRO A 116 -29.87 13.58 -3.45
CA PRO A 116 -30.42 12.58 -4.36
C PRO A 116 -30.31 13.02 -5.82
N PHE A 117 -30.17 12.05 -6.71
CA PHE A 117 -30.18 12.25 -8.16
C PHE A 117 -30.84 11.06 -8.89
N THR A 118 -31.23 11.25 -10.13
CA THR A 118 -31.70 10.19 -11.04
C THR A 118 -30.71 9.94 -12.17
N GLU A 119 -29.98 10.95 -12.57
CA GLU A 119 -28.93 10.89 -13.59
C GLU A 119 -27.83 11.88 -13.26
N ARG A 120 -26.56 11.49 -13.53
CA ARG A 120 -25.41 12.37 -13.37
C ARG A 120 -24.20 11.92 -14.18
N VAL A 121 -23.32 12.85 -14.52
CA VAL A 121 -21.98 12.54 -15.02
C VAL A 121 -21.08 12.22 -13.83
N MET A 122 -20.39 11.07 -13.90
CA MET A 122 -19.46 10.62 -12.89
C MET A 122 -18.06 11.20 -13.14
N GLY A 123 -17.41 11.65 -12.07
CA GLY A 123 -15.97 11.86 -12.10
C GLY A 123 -15.22 10.54 -12.14
N THR A 124 -14.14 10.46 -12.91
CA THR A 124 -13.37 9.22 -13.12
C THR A 124 -11.92 9.28 -12.61
N GLY A 125 -11.59 10.33 -11.84
CA GLY A 125 -10.25 10.51 -11.26
C GLY A 125 -9.90 9.44 -10.22
N VAL A 126 -8.65 8.97 -10.26
CA VAL A 126 -8.14 7.97 -9.31
C VAL A 126 -7.93 8.57 -7.91
N GLU A 127 -7.42 9.79 -7.84
CA GLU A 127 -7.12 10.47 -6.58
C GLU A 127 -8.38 11.08 -5.94
N LYS A 128 -9.13 11.85 -6.70
CA LYS A 128 -10.37 12.45 -6.26
C LYS A 128 -11.56 11.60 -6.69
N ARG A 129 -11.87 10.58 -5.90
CA ARG A 129 -12.93 9.63 -6.17
C ARG A 129 -14.32 10.26 -6.02
N ASP A 130 -15.13 10.10 -7.06
CA ASP A 130 -16.51 10.60 -7.07
C ASP A 130 -17.47 9.50 -6.55
N TRP A 131 -17.53 9.36 -5.22
CA TRP A 131 -18.38 8.37 -4.59
C TRP A 131 -19.86 8.76 -4.67
N VAL A 132 -20.70 7.82 -5.07
CA VAL A 132 -22.16 7.87 -4.94
C VAL A 132 -22.64 6.73 -4.05
N THR A 133 -23.71 6.93 -3.28
CA THR A 133 -24.14 6.01 -2.24
C THR A 133 -25.58 5.53 -2.41
N MET A 134 -25.86 4.30 -1.99
CA MET A 134 -27.18 3.66 -1.90
C MET A 134 -27.24 2.82 -0.63
N GLY A 135 -27.77 3.37 0.46
CA GLY A 135 -27.72 2.70 1.76
C GLY A 135 -26.28 2.39 2.19
N ARG A 136 -25.99 1.12 2.47
CA ARG A 136 -24.65 0.63 2.84
C ARG A 136 -23.66 0.61 1.69
N LEU A 137 -24.13 0.68 0.46
CA LEU A 137 -23.28 0.61 -0.73
C LEU A 137 -22.75 1.97 -1.12
N ALA A 138 -21.52 1.97 -1.58
CA ALA A 138 -20.90 3.11 -2.26
C ALA A 138 -20.22 2.65 -3.54
N MET A 139 -20.23 3.48 -4.57
CA MET A 139 -19.58 3.17 -5.82
C MET A 139 -18.93 4.39 -6.45
N HIS A 140 -17.87 4.18 -7.18
CA HIS A 140 -17.20 5.21 -7.99
C HIS A 140 -16.63 4.58 -9.25
N VAL A 141 -16.38 5.40 -10.26
CA VAL A 141 -15.69 4.97 -11.49
C VAL A 141 -14.30 5.56 -11.47
N ILE A 142 -13.31 4.78 -11.89
CA ILE A 142 -11.95 5.25 -12.18
C ILE A 142 -11.64 4.99 -13.64
N GLU A 143 -10.81 5.86 -14.23
CA GLU A 143 -10.17 5.63 -15.51
C GLU A 143 -8.71 5.22 -15.25
N ARG A 144 -8.31 4.11 -15.81
CA ARG A 144 -6.92 3.64 -15.75
C ARG A 144 -6.56 2.95 -17.07
N ASP A 145 -5.47 3.37 -17.67
CA ASP A 145 -4.95 2.79 -18.93
C ASP A 145 -6.02 2.77 -20.05
N GLY A 146 -6.79 3.87 -20.16
CA GLY A 146 -7.89 4.01 -21.12
C GLY A 146 -9.11 3.13 -20.87
N ARG A 147 -9.17 2.45 -19.71
CA ARG A 147 -10.30 1.61 -19.28
C ARG A 147 -11.06 2.25 -18.12
N TYR A 148 -12.38 2.25 -18.21
CA TYR A 148 -13.24 2.64 -17.10
C TYR A 148 -13.57 1.44 -16.23
N ILE A 149 -13.42 1.61 -14.92
CA ILE A 149 -13.61 0.54 -13.95
C ILE A 149 -14.57 1.02 -12.87
N LEU A 150 -15.71 0.34 -12.72
CA LEU A 150 -16.61 0.55 -11.60
C LEU A 150 -16.07 -0.20 -10.38
N ARG A 151 -15.96 0.50 -9.26
CA ARG A 151 -15.60 -0.01 -7.95
C ARG A 151 -16.82 0.03 -7.05
N LEU A 152 -17.15 -1.11 -6.48
CA LEU A 152 -18.25 -1.28 -5.51
C LEU A 152 -17.66 -1.46 -4.12
N ALA A 153 -18.20 -0.74 -3.15
CA ALA A 153 -17.94 -0.90 -1.73
C ALA A 153 -19.23 -1.22 -0.99
N ASP A 154 -19.13 -2.11 -0.01
CA ASP A 154 -20.15 -2.44 0.97
C ASP A 154 -19.66 -2.09 2.37
N ASN A 155 -20.10 -0.98 2.91
CA ASN A 155 -19.66 -0.50 4.22
C ASN A 155 -20.05 -1.40 5.40
N GLU A 156 -20.89 -2.40 5.16
CA GLU A 156 -21.25 -3.44 6.13
C GLU A 156 -20.70 -4.82 5.74
N SER A 157 -19.62 -4.87 4.94
CA SER A 157 -19.05 -6.15 4.50
C SER A 157 -18.62 -7.01 5.68
N GLU A 158 -18.77 -8.33 5.55
CA GLU A 158 -18.32 -9.27 6.57
C GLU A 158 -16.80 -9.26 6.75
N VAL A 159 -16.05 -8.95 5.70
CA VAL A 159 -14.59 -8.75 5.77
C VAL A 159 -14.25 -7.61 6.73
N ARG A 160 -14.95 -6.47 6.63
CA ARG A 160 -14.73 -5.32 7.52
C ARG A 160 -15.13 -5.65 8.95
N LYS A 161 -16.29 -6.30 9.16
CA LYS A 161 -16.79 -6.69 10.49
C LYS A 161 -15.87 -7.71 11.17
N GLY A 162 -15.37 -8.68 10.42
CA GLY A 162 -14.48 -9.72 10.91
C GLY A 162 -13.00 -9.31 11.01
N PHE A 163 -12.64 -8.11 10.58
CA PHE A 163 -11.25 -7.65 10.65
C PHE A 163 -10.88 -7.22 12.08
N HIS A 164 -9.92 -7.90 12.70
CA HIS A 164 -9.49 -7.61 14.06
C HIS A 164 -8.46 -6.47 14.12
N SER A 165 -7.30 -6.64 13.48
CA SER A 165 -6.24 -5.62 13.45
C SER A 165 -5.16 -5.98 12.43
N ARG A 166 -4.35 -4.99 12.07
CA ARG A 166 -3.05 -5.22 11.43
C ARG A 166 -2.09 -5.84 12.44
N VAL A 167 -1.19 -6.67 11.98
CA VAL A 167 -0.15 -7.28 12.80
C VAL A 167 1.20 -6.71 12.40
N TRP A 168 2.00 -6.30 13.37
CA TRP A 168 3.28 -5.63 13.14
C TRP A 168 4.41 -6.36 13.82
N TYR A 169 5.62 -6.19 13.32
CA TYR A 169 6.81 -6.41 14.12
C TYR A 169 6.95 -5.32 15.17
N ASP A 170 7.62 -5.62 16.28
CA ASP A 170 8.02 -4.57 17.22
C ASP A 170 8.96 -3.59 16.51
N PRO A 171 8.83 -2.28 16.77
CA PRO A 171 9.73 -1.30 16.16
C PRO A 171 11.17 -1.54 16.60
N ASP A 172 12.07 -1.72 15.62
CA ASP A 172 13.49 -1.97 15.86
C ASP A 172 14.33 -0.90 15.16
N ALA A 173 15.17 -0.20 15.93
CA ALA A 173 16.05 0.83 15.44
C ALA A 173 17.10 0.32 14.41
N ALA A 174 17.41 -0.98 14.41
CA ALA A 174 18.31 -1.58 13.42
C ALA A 174 17.77 -1.49 11.99
N TYR A 175 16.45 -1.33 11.84
CA TYR A 175 15.78 -1.13 10.54
C TYR A 175 15.55 0.34 10.16
N ARG A 176 16.10 1.30 10.94
CA ARG A 176 16.28 2.69 10.55
C ARG A 176 17.65 2.81 9.88
N VAL A 177 17.69 2.57 8.58
CA VAL A 177 18.95 2.47 7.86
C VAL A 177 19.33 3.79 7.20
N LYS A 178 20.66 4.07 7.14
CA LYS A 178 21.20 5.17 6.37
C LYS A 178 21.12 4.81 4.90
N ALA A 179 20.41 5.60 4.11
CA ALA A 179 20.27 5.41 2.67
C ALA A 179 20.73 6.63 1.90
N THR A 180 21.06 6.43 0.62
CA THR A 180 21.39 7.49 -0.32
C THR A 180 20.47 7.39 -1.53
N TYR A 181 19.84 8.49 -1.91
CA TYR A 181 19.03 8.58 -3.11
C TYR A 181 19.89 8.90 -4.33
N VAL A 182 19.75 8.11 -5.38
CA VAL A 182 20.42 8.29 -6.67
C VAL A 182 19.37 8.50 -7.76
N PRO A 183 19.24 9.70 -8.32
CA PRO A 183 18.24 9.98 -9.35
C PRO A 183 18.62 9.29 -10.68
N TYR A 184 17.61 8.89 -11.42
CA TYR A 184 17.76 8.49 -12.81
C TYR A 184 17.70 9.70 -13.75
N PRO A 185 18.21 9.55 -14.97
CA PRO A 185 17.94 10.53 -16.04
C PRO A 185 16.42 10.66 -16.26
N PRO A 186 15.93 11.85 -16.64
CA PRO A 186 14.53 12.06 -16.97
C PRO A 186 14.02 11.08 -18.02
N GLY A 187 12.76 10.64 -17.88
CA GLY A 187 12.11 9.70 -18.81
C GLY A 187 12.43 8.21 -18.55
N ARG A 188 13.18 7.89 -17.47
CA ARG A 188 13.40 6.50 -17.08
C ARG A 188 12.10 5.87 -16.57
N THR A 189 11.81 4.66 -17.04
CA THR A 189 10.69 3.84 -16.58
C THR A 189 11.17 2.52 -15.99
N VAL A 190 10.32 1.89 -15.21
CA VAL A 190 10.46 0.51 -14.73
C VAL A 190 9.20 -0.27 -15.09
N THR A 191 9.36 -1.44 -15.69
CA THR A 191 8.22 -2.31 -15.98
C THR A 191 7.69 -2.92 -14.70
N ILE A 192 6.44 -2.68 -14.39
CA ILE A 192 5.69 -3.23 -13.26
C ILE A 192 4.66 -4.22 -13.79
N ILE A 193 4.61 -5.40 -13.19
CA ILE A 193 3.54 -6.38 -13.40
C ILE A 193 2.62 -6.31 -12.20
N ASN A 194 1.31 -6.32 -12.41
CA ASN A 194 0.34 -6.37 -11.31
C ASN A 194 -0.13 -7.81 -11.02
N VAL A 195 -0.96 -7.99 -10.00
CA VAL A 195 -1.49 -9.31 -9.58
C VAL A 195 -2.43 -9.96 -10.61
N LEU A 196 -2.76 -9.29 -11.71
CA LEU A 196 -3.55 -9.82 -12.83
C LEU A 196 -2.67 -10.11 -14.07
N ASP A 197 -1.34 -10.15 -13.89
CA ASP A 197 -0.34 -10.33 -14.96
C ASP A 197 -0.38 -9.24 -16.05
N GLU A 198 -0.95 -8.06 -15.73
CA GLU A 198 -0.91 -6.91 -16.62
C GLU A 198 0.39 -6.13 -16.40
N ALA A 199 1.14 -5.86 -17.47
CA ALA A 199 2.38 -5.10 -17.44
C ALA A 199 2.12 -3.63 -17.79
N SER A 200 2.78 -2.71 -17.08
CA SER A 200 2.83 -1.28 -17.39
C SER A 200 4.25 -0.75 -17.18
N ASP A 201 4.63 0.26 -17.97
CA ASP A 201 5.87 0.98 -17.78
C ASP A 201 5.60 2.23 -16.94
N GLU A 202 6.00 2.17 -15.69
CA GLU A 202 5.80 3.24 -14.72
C GLU A 202 7.03 4.16 -14.67
N PRO A 203 6.87 5.48 -14.52
CA PRO A 203 7.99 6.37 -14.27
C PRO A 203 8.83 5.91 -13.08
N SER A 204 10.15 6.07 -13.16
CA SER A 204 11.05 5.78 -12.05
C SER A 204 12.00 6.97 -11.85
N PRO A 205 11.83 7.74 -10.74
CA PRO A 205 12.64 8.93 -10.50
C PRO A 205 14.09 8.61 -10.08
N GLY A 206 14.36 7.37 -9.66
CA GLY A 206 15.66 6.94 -9.17
C GLY A 206 15.53 5.75 -8.23
N TYR A 207 16.61 5.48 -7.51
CA TYR A 207 16.68 4.39 -6.54
C TYR A 207 17.34 4.85 -5.24
N VAL A 208 17.17 4.05 -4.20
CA VAL A 208 17.91 4.23 -2.95
C VAL A 208 18.86 3.06 -2.74
N GLU A 209 20.06 3.36 -2.23
CA GLU A 209 21.03 2.37 -1.77
C GLU A 209 21.21 2.47 -0.25
N PHE A 210 21.31 1.34 0.43
CA PHE A 210 21.52 1.24 1.87
C PHE A 210 22.17 -0.08 2.24
N SER A 211 22.79 -0.15 3.42
CA SER A 211 23.38 -1.38 3.94
C SER A 211 22.39 -2.09 4.86
N LEU A 212 22.14 -3.38 4.62
CA LEU A 212 21.36 -4.23 5.49
C LEU A 212 21.83 -5.70 5.36
N GLY A 213 21.97 -6.40 6.48
CA GLY A 213 22.44 -7.79 6.48
C GLY A 213 23.87 -7.96 5.98
N GLY A 214 24.73 -6.96 6.18
CA GLY A 214 26.14 -6.98 5.76
C GLY A 214 26.38 -6.76 4.26
N ALA A 215 25.33 -6.40 3.49
CA ALA A 215 25.42 -6.16 2.05
C ALA A 215 24.69 -4.88 1.64
N THR A 216 25.13 -4.30 0.54
CA THR A 216 24.40 -3.18 -0.08
C THR A 216 23.12 -3.70 -0.72
N GLN A 217 22.02 -3.07 -0.35
CA GLN A 217 20.69 -3.29 -0.90
C GLN A 217 20.31 -2.10 -1.78
N ARG A 218 19.40 -2.35 -2.71
CA ARG A 218 18.87 -1.32 -3.60
C ARG A 218 17.36 -1.50 -3.77
N LEU A 219 16.64 -0.37 -3.82
CA LEU A 219 15.22 -0.30 -4.16
C LEU A 219 15.00 0.80 -5.20
N ASP A 220 14.45 0.44 -6.35
CA ASP A 220 14.02 1.39 -7.38
C ASP A 220 12.65 1.95 -6.99
N ALA A 221 12.52 3.28 -7.04
CA ALA A 221 11.24 3.95 -6.83
C ALA A 221 10.34 3.80 -8.06
N VAL A 222 9.04 3.80 -7.83
CA VAL A 222 7.99 3.64 -8.85
C VAL A 222 7.02 4.82 -8.75
N GLY A 223 6.65 5.41 -9.88
CA GLY A 223 5.81 6.60 -9.95
C GLY A 223 6.61 7.90 -10.00
N ASP A 224 5.91 9.01 -10.13
CA ASP A 224 6.46 10.36 -10.27
C ASP A 224 6.02 11.33 -9.17
N ASP A 225 5.56 10.78 -8.03
CA ASP A 225 5.15 11.54 -6.86
C ASP A 225 6.27 12.46 -6.32
N ASP A 226 5.89 13.43 -5.47
CA ASP A 226 6.84 14.28 -4.73
C ASP A 226 7.72 13.50 -3.74
N GLY A 227 7.30 12.28 -3.38
CA GLY A 227 8.02 11.32 -2.56
C GLY A 227 8.69 10.21 -3.36
N LEU A 228 9.04 9.12 -2.66
CA LEU A 228 9.51 7.88 -3.27
C LEU A 228 8.62 6.74 -2.81
N PHE A 229 8.00 6.05 -3.76
CA PHE A 229 7.20 4.86 -3.51
C PHE A 229 7.97 3.61 -3.95
N PHE A 230 8.02 2.62 -3.07
CA PHE A 230 8.71 1.36 -3.33
C PHE A 230 7.73 0.19 -3.21
N VAL A 231 7.74 -0.66 -4.21
CA VAL A 231 7.14 -1.99 -4.17
C VAL A 231 8.27 -2.98 -3.97
N MET A 232 8.32 -3.65 -2.82
CA MET A 232 9.45 -4.48 -2.44
C MET A 232 9.02 -5.87 -1.94
N ARG A 233 9.92 -6.82 -2.03
CA ARG A 233 9.82 -8.13 -1.40
C ARG A 233 11.15 -8.50 -0.78
N ASP A 234 11.12 -9.19 0.34
CA ASP A 234 12.31 -9.64 1.06
C ASP A 234 12.19 -11.13 1.45
N ALA A 235 13.20 -11.69 2.11
CA ALA A 235 13.24 -13.11 2.44
C ALA A 235 12.22 -13.56 3.50
N THR A 236 11.43 -12.66 4.10
CA THR A 236 10.32 -12.99 5.01
C THR A 236 9.01 -13.30 4.27
N ALA A 237 8.95 -13.04 2.96
CA ALA A 237 7.73 -13.12 2.15
C ALA A 237 7.18 -14.55 2.07
N GLY A 238 5.93 -14.73 2.48
CA GLY A 238 5.25 -16.02 2.53
C GLY A 238 5.50 -16.82 3.79
N GLU A 239 6.42 -16.38 4.66
CA GLU A 239 6.62 -16.93 6.00
C GLU A 239 5.88 -16.07 7.04
N THR A 240 6.32 -14.85 7.23
CA THR A 240 5.80 -13.90 8.23
C THR A 240 5.24 -12.64 7.64
N THR A 241 5.51 -12.37 6.34
CA THR A 241 5.01 -11.20 5.62
C THR A 241 4.24 -11.59 4.36
N TYR A 242 3.51 -10.66 3.79
CA TYR A 242 2.67 -10.89 2.61
C TYR A 242 3.50 -11.36 1.41
N ARG A 243 3.15 -12.54 0.87
CA ARG A 243 3.93 -13.24 -0.14
C ARG A 243 4.20 -12.44 -1.41
N PRO A 244 3.23 -11.71 -1.99
CA PRO A 244 3.48 -10.91 -3.18
C PRO A 244 4.44 -9.74 -2.97
N GLY A 245 4.56 -9.22 -1.73
CA GLY A 245 5.41 -8.11 -1.38
C GLY A 245 4.71 -7.07 -0.52
N ARG A 246 5.45 -6.03 -0.15
CA ARG A 246 5.02 -4.95 0.72
C ARG A 246 5.37 -3.59 0.09
N PHE A 247 4.78 -2.54 0.60
CA PHE A 247 4.99 -1.16 0.15
C PHE A 247 5.78 -0.37 1.18
N LEU A 248 6.57 0.58 0.69
CA LEU A 248 7.22 1.60 1.50
C LEU A 248 7.07 2.95 0.80
N TYR A 249 6.76 3.99 1.55
CA TYR A 249 6.64 5.34 1.02
C TYR A 249 7.48 6.33 1.83
N VAL A 250 8.36 7.05 1.15
CA VAL A 250 9.13 8.17 1.68
C VAL A 250 8.43 9.45 1.22
N GLN A 251 7.85 10.19 2.17
CA GLN A 251 6.94 11.31 1.87
C GLN A 251 7.56 12.46 1.09
N LYS A 252 8.85 12.72 1.29
CA LYS A 252 9.60 13.78 0.60
C LYS A 252 10.80 13.17 -0.08
N LYS A 253 10.97 13.47 -1.37
CA LYS A 253 12.14 13.04 -2.13
C LYS A 253 13.43 13.58 -1.50
N PRO A 254 14.37 12.69 -1.10
CA PRO A 254 15.61 13.12 -0.49
C PRO A 254 16.50 13.88 -1.48
N GLU A 255 17.43 14.68 -0.97
CA GLU A 255 18.42 15.33 -1.80
C GLU A 255 19.37 14.29 -2.41
N PRO A 256 19.63 14.37 -3.74
CA PRO A 256 20.54 13.44 -4.42
C PRO A 256 21.92 13.38 -3.77
N GLY A 257 22.42 12.16 -3.55
CA GLY A 257 23.75 11.92 -3.01
C GLY A 257 23.91 12.22 -1.52
N LYS A 258 22.93 12.84 -0.87
CA LYS A 258 22.98 13.07 0.58
C LYS A 258 22.37 11.89 1.35
N PRO A 259 22.99 11.50 2.48
CA PRO A 259 22.43 10.49 3.35
C PRO A 259 21.08 10.94 3.96
N PHE A 260 20.15 10.00 4.07
CA PHE A 260 18.88 10.19 4.78
C PHE A 260 18.47 8.90 5.51
N GLU A 261 17.55 9.01 6.44
CA GLU A 261 17.01 7.86 7.14
C GLU A 261 15.91 7.18 6.31
N LEU A 262 16.11 5.90 5.97
CA LEU A 262 15.10 5.03 5.39
C LEU A 262 14.57 4.11 6.49
N ASP A 263 13.35 4.37 6.95
CA ASP A 263 12.73 3.62 8.05
C ASP A 263 11.92 2.43 7.54
N LEU A 264 12.53 1.25 7.54
CA LEU A 264 11.89 0.00 7.12
C LEU A 264 10.80 -0.48 8.11
N ASN A 265 10.69 0.11 9.31
CA ASN A 265 9.58 -0.14 10.23
C ASN A 265 8.24 0.41 9.69
N ARG A 266 8.28 1.21 8.63
CA ARG A 266 7.11 1.75 7.91
C ARG A 266 6.74 0.95 6.66
N VAL A 267 7.31 -0.22 6.48
CA VAL A 267 6.90 -1.14 5.41
C VAL A 267 5.54 -1.73 5.74
N TYR A 268 4.60 -1.71 4.79
CA TYR A 268 3.20 -2.10 5.01
C TYR A 268 2.63 -2.96 3.89
N ASN A 269 1.57 -3.69 4.20
CA ASN A 269 0.91 -4.55 3.23
C ASN A 269 0.10 -3.76 2.21
N PRO A 270 0.15 -4.15 0.92
CA PRO A 270 -0.66 -3.55 -0.12
C PRO A 270 -2.15 -3.83 0.08
N PRO A 271 -3.04 -3.09 -0.61
CA PRO A 271 -4.49 -3.32 -0.59
C PRO A 271 -4.91 -4.76 -0.89
N CYS A 272 -4.16 -5.47 -1.74
CA CYS A 272 -4.44 -6.86 -2.10
C CYS A 272 -4.28 -7.85 -0.94
N ALA A 273 -3.61 -7.47 0.15
CA ALA A 273 -3.57 -8.27 1.37
C ALA A 273 -4.93 -8.28 2.11
N PHE A 274 -5.78 -7.31 1.82
CA PHE A 274 -7.05 -7.08 2.51
C PHE A 274 -8.29 -7.30 1.63
N SER A 275 -8.13 -7.21 0.30
CA SER A 275 -9.25 -7.35 -0.65
C SER A 275 -8.79 -7.96 -1.98
N GLU A 276 -9.53 -8.94 -2.46
CA GLU A 276 -9.35 -9.53 -3.80
C GLU A 276 -9.75 -8.57 -4.94
N TRP A 277 -10.49 -7.53 -4.63
CA TRP A 277 -10.98 -6.56 -5.61
C TRP A 277 -9.96 -5.46 -5.96
N THR A 278 -8.70 -5.63 -5.58
CA THR A 278 -7.63 -4.66 -5.86
C THR A 278 -6.62 -5.20 -6.85
N THR A 279 -5.95 -4.29 -7.57
CA THR A 279 -4.88 -4.61 -8.50
C THR A 279 -3.61 -3.94 -8.01
N CYS A 280 -2.74 -4.72 -7.34
CA CYS A 280 -1.52 -4.18 -6.77
C CYS A 280 -0.32 -4.50 -7.65
N PRO A 281 0.64 -3.57 -7.77
CA PRO A 281 1.91 -3.85 -8.40
C PRO A 281 2.68 -4.93 -7.65
N LEU A 282 3.38 -5.76 -8.38
CA LEU A 282 4.35 -6.71 -7.86
C LEU A 282 5.76 -6.08 -7.87
N PRO A 283 6.63 -6.48 -6.95
CA PRO A 283 7.99 -5.96 -6.92
C PRO A 283 8.75 -6.24 -8.21
N PRO A 284 9.35 -5.23 -8.84
CA PRO A 284 10.26 -5.46 -9.94
C PRO A 284 11.50 -6.24 -9.44
N LYS A 285 12.21 -6.91 -10.34
CA LYS A 285 13.28 -7.84 -9.95
C LYS A 285 14.34 -7.23 -9.04
N GLN A 286 14.71 -5.98 -9.27
CA GLN A 286 15.70 -5.24 -8.48
C GLN A 286 15.22 -4.88 -7.07
N ASN A 287 13.91 -4.92 -6.82
CA ASN A 287 13.32 -4.67 -5.49
C ASN A 287 13.06 -5.96 -4.70
N ILE A 288 13.65 -7.08 -5.13
CA ILE A 288 13.58 -8.35 -4.40
C ILE A 288 14.86 -8.50 -3.59
N LEU A 289 14.78 -8.17 -2.30
CA LEU A 289 15.88 -8.26 -1.37
C LEU A 289 16.09 -9.72 -0.93
N LYS A 290 17.35 -10.17 -0.88
CA LYS A 290 17.71 -11.51 -0.40
C LYS A 290 17.87 -11.59 1.12
N VAL A 291 17.84 -10.45 1.79
CA VAL A 291 17.91 -10.34 3.26
C VAL A 291 16.51 -10.35 3.86
N ARG A 292 16.41 -10.68 5.15
CA ARG A 292 15.15 -10.60 5.90
C ARG A 292 14.93 -9.18 6.40
N VAL A 293 13.72 -8.65 6.20
CA VAL A 293 13.28 -7.38 6.76
C VAL A 293 12.19 -7.70 7.80
N GLU A 294 12.62 -8.04 9.01
CA GLU A 294 11.74 -8.35 10.13
C GLU A 294 11.26 -7.07 10.83
N ALA A 295 10.75 -6.15 10.02
CA ALA A 295 10.22 -4.85 10.40
C ALA A 295 8.94 -4.54 9.62
N GLY A 296 8.15 -3.58 10.10
CA GLY A 296 6.91 -3.17 9.47
C GLY A 296 5.76 -4.16 9.68
N GLU A 297 4.87 -4.26 8.70
CA GLU A 297 3.66 -5.05 8.79
C GLU A 297 3.92 -6.53 8.48
N LYS A 298 3.38 -7.40 9.33
CA LYS A 298 3.34 -8.85 9.17
C LYS A 298 2.10 -9.26 8.39
N TYR A 299 2.12 -10.48 7.89
CA TYR A 299 0.96 -11.14 7.31
C TYR A 299 0.95 -12.58 7.82
N PRO A 300 0.32 -12.83 8.97
CA PRO A 300 0.27 -14.19 9.50
C PRO A 300 -0.46 -15.10 8.51
N PRO A 301 -0.03 -16.35 8.35
CA PRO A 301 -0.72 -17.30 7.52
C PRO A 301 -2.18 -17.38 7.97
N ARG A 302 -3.13 -17.31 7.02
CA ARG A 302 -4.53 -17.57 7.33
C ARG A 302 -4.59 -18.96 7.95
N ARG A 303 -5.08 -19.07 9.18
CA ARG A 303 -5.40 -20.38 9.74
C ARG A 303 -6.39 -21.00 8.77
N ALA A 304 -6.03 -22.15 8.19
CA ALA A 304 -6.98 -22.97 7.49
C ALA A 304 -8.10 -23.29 8.48
N GLY A 305 -9.30 -22.73 8.22
CA GLY A 305 -10.52 -23.03 8.95
C GLY A 305 -11.06 -24.39 8.50
#